data_776c6f0b53c2e3c7272746697660519d
#
_entry.id   776c6f0b53c2e3c7272746697660519d
#
_cell.length_a   1.000
_cell.length_b   1.000
_cell.length_c   1.000
_cell.angle_alpha   90.00
_cell.angle_beta   90.00
_cell.angle_gamma   90.00
#
_symmetry.space_group_name_H-M   'P 1'
#
loop_
_entity.id
_entity.type
_entity.pdbx_description
1 polymer ?
#
loop_
_entity_poly.entity_id
_entity_poly.type
_entity_poly.pdbx_seq_one_letter_code
_entity_poly.pdbx_strand_id
1 'polypeptide(L)'
;KSTFRYVYVISLIPVLILFLFGKDMISAKIAQKPEGLFPYDFVCMATEADETFWKQLQEKYDVKFQEYPMVRVTNVDNSEKLDDARAVIMPQGQHIGISETTYKELNKALGKKSEKMNLSADGKEIYIIYQQDKSTKAHPLDYLNSRKEPYLHIGQPIESYGFLDREKIYPTRTVKGEKMDILTGAFRQGSEENLVVFSDEYFEKVQDDWKKYNWITGDPVEEGEAEEGVTIHHWPTKLVLLNVKNADYQKIEKELLAFRKVHKEDERFDKDVLSCYSKRTTMEQIESERFMTTVVDIFIMGAFLLGSVLVIYLKYESEMTDKKKRNHFLTCIGMSSKEREKLIRTET
;
A
#
# COMPACT_ATOMS: atom_id res chain seq x y z
N LYS A 1 24.25 -2.68 45.60
CA LYS A 1 24.81 -2.22 44.28
C LYS A 1 24.13 -2.88 43.06
N SER A 2 23.66 -4.11 43.15
CA SER A 2 23.00 -4.80 42.02
C SER A 2 21.60 -4.26 41.76
N THR A 3 20.85 -3.93 42.79
CA THR A 3 19.42 -3.50 42.72
C THR A 3 19.24 -2.14 42.05
N PHE A 4 20.18 -1.22 42.27
CA PHE A 4 20.15 0.13 41.66
C PHE A 4 20.31 0.04 40.14
N ARG A 5 21.10 -0.91 39.62
CA ARG A 5 21.29 -1.11 38.18
C ARG A 5 20.01 -1.59 37.48
N TYR A 6 19.21 -2.46 38.14
CA TYR A 6 17.95 -2.93 37.58
C TYR A 6 16.88 -1.84 37.52
N VAL A 7 16.85 -0.90 38.48
CA VAL A 7 15.91 0.24 38.44
C VAL A 7 16.26 1.17 37.27
N TYR A 8 17.55 1.44 37.06
CA TYR A 8 17.98 2.26 35.92
C TYR A 8 17.63 1.61 34.60
N VAL A 9 17.84 0.29 34.43
CA VAL A 9 17.48 -0.43 33.20
C VAL A 9 15.98 -0.38 32.97
N ILE A 10 15.15 -0.64 33.99
CA ILE A 10 13.70 -0.63 33.87
C ILE A 10 13.17 0.79 33.60
N SER A 11 13.78 1.83 34.17
CA SER A 11 13.38 3.23 33.89
C SER A 11 13.85 3.74 32.51
N LEU A 12 14.89 3.13 31.92
CA LEU A 12 15.36 3.45 30.58
C LEU A 12 14.50 2.84 29.48
N ILE A 13 13.83 1.73 29.75
CA ILE A 13 12.98 1.06 28.76
C ILE A 13 11.86 2.00 28.22
N PRO A 14 11.08 2.72 29.05
CA PRO A 14 10.09 3.67 28.55
C PRO A 14 10.68 4.83 27.76
N VAL A 15 11.86 5.30 28.16
CA VAL A 15 12.56 6.37 27.46
C VAL A 15 13.03 5.88 26.08
N LEU A 16 13.50 4.64 26.00
CA LEU A 16 13.89 4.02 24.73
C LEU A 16 12.68 3.82 23.80
N ILE A 17 11.58 3.37 24.36
CA ILE A 17 10.30 3.21 23.63
C ILE A 17 9.80 4.57 23.15
N LEU A 18 9.78 5.60 24.00
CA LEU A 18 9.46 6.97 23.62
C LEU A 18 10.35 7.50 22.49
N PHE A 19 11.64 7.18 22.52
CA PHE A 19 12.57 7.59 21.48
C PHE A 19 12.32 6.86 20.15
N LEU A 20 12.03 5.57 20.18
CA LEU A 20 11.73 4.76 19.00
C LEU A 20 10.41 5.20 18.35
N PHE A 21 9.34 5.29 19.13
CA PHE A 21 8.04 5.74 18.62
C PHE A 21 8.01 7.23 18.27
N GLY A 22 8.70 8.07 19.04
CA GLY A 22 8.83 9.50 18.74
C GLY A 22 9.53 9.77 17.42
N LYS A 23 10.49 8.93 17.03
CA LYS A 23 11.15 9.02 15.73
C LYS A 23 10.17 8.75 14.59
N ASP A 24 9.31 7.75 14.71
CA ASP A 24 8.33 7.41 13.68
C ASP A 24 7.21 8.46 13.59
N MET A 25 6.77 9.02 14.72
CA MET A 25 5.86 10.17 14.74
C MET A 25 6.44 11.42 14.09
N ILE A 26 7.73 11.69 14.28
CA ILE A 26 8.41 12.83 13.64
C ILE A 26 8.60 12.57 12.15
N SER A 27 8.97 11.34 11.76
CA SER A 27 9.11 10.95 10.36
C SER A 27 7.78 11.04 9.60
N ALA A 28 6.67 10.65 10.22
CA ALA A 28 5.34 10.77 9.63
C ALA A 28 4.91 12.25 9.42
N LYS A 29 5.37 13.16 10.27
CA LYS A 29 5.12 14.61 10.10
C LYS A 29 5.98 15.25 9.00
N ILE A 30 7.14 14.68 8.70
CA ILE A 30 8.06 15.14 7.66
C ILE A 30 7.68 14.53 6.29
N ALA A 31 6.84 13.50 6.28
CA ALA A 31 6.33 12.92 5.03
C ALA A 31 5.67 14.00 4.16
N GLN A 32 5.89 13.88 2.85
CA GLN A 32 5.38 14.78 1.83
C GLN A 32 3.89 15.06 2.06
N LYS A 33 3.48 16.31 1.89
CA LYS A 33 2.06 16.66 1.99
C LYS A 33 1.26 15.74 1.08
N PRO A 34 0.13 15.15 1.55
CA PRO A 34 -0.66 14.22 0.75
C PRO A 34 -1.06 14.76 -0.63
N GLU A 35 -1.21 16.08 -0.75
CA GLU A 35 -1.51 16.77 -2.02
C GLU A 35 -0.52 16.45 -3.15
N GLY A 36 0.76 16.26 -2.83
CA GLY A 36 1.79 15.90 -3.81
C GLY A 36 1.73 14.46 -4.32
N LEU A 37 0.95 13.61 -3.64
CA LEU A 37 0.76 12.21 -4.03
C LEU A 37 -0.30 12.04 -5.12
N PHE A 38 -1.09 13.08 -5.44
CA PHE A 38 -2.20 13.00 -6.38
C PHE A 38 -2.17 14.19 -7.34
N PRO A 39 -1.55 14.03 -8.53
CA PRO A 39 -1.47 15.11 -9.52
C PRO A 39 -2.81 15.42 -10.19
N TYR A 40 -3.76 14.50 -10.14
CA TYR A 40 -5.10 14.66 -10.71
C TYR A 40 -6.18 14.58 -9.63
N ASP A 41 -7.29 15.27 -9.87
CA ASP A 41 -8.44 15.24 -8.95
C ASP A 41 -9.20 13.92 -9.01
N PHE A 42 -9.29 13.34 -10.20
CA PHE A 42 -9.86 12.01 -10.40
C PHE A 42 -9.03 11.22 -11.40
N VAL A 43 -8.91 9.92 -11.13
CA VAL A 43 -8.25 8.94 -11.99
C VAL A 43 -9.21 7.78 -12.18
N CYS A 44 -9.64 7.56 -13.42
CA CYS A 44 -10.65 6.57 -13.74
C CYS A 44 -10.13 5.62 -14.83
N MET A 45 -10.50 4.37 -14.72
CA MET A 45 -10.26 3.33 -15.71
C MET A 45 -11.59 3.04 -16.41
N ALA A 46 -11.60 3.21 -17.72
CA ALA A 46 -12.80 3.14 -18.52
C ALA A 46 -12.69 2.13 -19.66
N THR A 47 -13.83 1.69 -20.13
CA THR A 47 -13.95 0.88 -21.35
C THR A 47 -14.37 1.75 -22.53
N GLU A 48 -14.35 1.20 -23.73
CA GLU A 48 -14.88 1.91 -24.90
C GLU A 48 -16.39 2.15 -24.83
N ALA A 49 -17.12 1.29 -24.12
CA ALA A 49 -18.56 1.45 -23.90
C ALA A 49 -18.93 2.70 -23.10
N ASP A 50 -17.99 3.26 -22.35
CA ASP A 50 -18.21 4.42 -21.48
C ASP A 50 -18.08 5.77 -22.21
N GLU A 51 -17.78 5.77 -23.48
CA GLU A 51 -17.55 7.00 -24.25
C GLU A 51 -18.71 8.00 -24.16
N THR A 52 -19.95 7.50 -24.15
CA THR A 52 -21.15 8.34 -24.02
C THR A 52 -21.19 9.02 -22.64
N PHE A 53 -20.86 8.33 -21.58
CA PHE A 53 -20.78 8.90 -20.23
C PHE A 53 -19.75 10.03 -20.16
N TRP A 54 -18.56 9.82 -20.71
CA TRP A 54 -17.49 10.81 -20.69
C TRP A 54 -17.84 12.06 -21.50
N LYS A 55 -18.46 11.90 -22.67
CA LYS A 55 -18.94 13.04 -23.47
C LYS A 55 -20.00 13.86 -22.73
N GLN A 56 -20.97 13.20 -22.11
CA GLN A 56 -22.00 13.87 -21.31
C GLN A 56 -21.40 14.63 -20.11
N LEU A 57 -20.42 14.02 -19.43
CA LEU A 57 -19.73 14.65 -18.31
C LEU A 57 -18.96 15.90 -18.77
N GLN A 58 -18.28 15.82 -19.92
CA GLN A 58 -17.54 16.93 -20.51
C GLN A 58 -18.44 18.10 -20.88
N GLU A 59 -19.57 17.83 -21.54
CA GLU A 59 -20.51 18.86 -21.95
C GLU A 59 -21.20 19.54 -20.74
N LYS A 60 -21.50 18.74 -19.71
CA LYS A 60 -22.24 19.23 -18.53
C LYS A 60 -21.37 20.12 -17.62
N TYR A 61 -20.08 19.87 -17.50
CA TYR A 61 -19.20 20.53 -16.53
C TYR A 61 -18.01 21.28 -17.15
N ASP A 62 -17.92 21.37 -18.47
CA ASP A 62 -16.79 21.98 -19.18
C ASP A 62 -15.43 21.44 -18.68
N VAL A 63 -15.33 20.12 -18.49
CA VAL A 63 -14.13 19.43 -17.98
C VAL A 63 -13.28 18.96 -19.13
N LYS A 64 -11.96 19.15 -19.01
CA LYS A 64 -10.99 18.58 -19.94
C LYS A 64 -10.45 17.28 -19.38
N PHE A 65 -10.55 16.22 -20.16
CA PHE A 65 -9.92 14.94 -19.85
C PHE A 65 -8.55 14.83 -20.53
N GLN A 66 -7.69 14.07 -19.87
CA GLN A 66 -6.54 13.47 -20.51
C GLN A 66 -6.80 11.97 -20.58
N GLU A 67 -6.87 11.44 -21.78
CA GLU A 67 -7.12 10.02 -22.02
C GLU A 67 -5.86 9.36 -22.55
N TYR A 68 -5.54 8.22 -21.98
CA TYR A 68 -4.41 7.42 -22.37
C TYR A 68 -4.82 5.96 -22.56
N PRO A 69 -4.27 5.25 -23.53
CA PRO A 69 -4.49 3.83 -23.65
C PRO A 69 -3.85 3.09 -22.48
N MET A 70 -4.56 2.12 -21.95
CA MET A 70 -4.08 1.26 -20.88
C MET A 70 -4.52 -0.18 -21.07
N VAL A 71 -3.88 -1.07 -20.38
CA VAL A 71 -4.32 -2.44 -20.14
C VAL A 71 -4.27 -2.74 -18.66
N ARG A 72 -5.23 -3.50 -18.16
CA ARG A 72 -5.16 -3.99 -16.78
C ARG A 72 -4.16 -5.14 -16.72
N VAL A 73 -3.25 -5.10 -15.77
CA VAL A 73 -2.28 -6.17 -15.53
C VAL A 73 -2.29 -6.60 -14.08
N THR A 74 -2.03 -7.87 -13.85
CA THR A 74 -1.75 -8.39 -12.51
C THR A 74 -0.45 -9.18 -12.53
N ASN A 75 0.26 -9.16 -11.42
CA ASN A 75 1.36 -10.09 -11.20
C ASN A 75 0.90 -11.22 -10.30
N VAL A 76 1.49 -12.37 -10.51
CA VAL A 76 1.29 -13.55 -9.67
C VAL A 76 2.58 -13.94 -8.99
N ASP A 77 2.47 -14.75 -7.96
CA ASP A 77 3.62 -15.17 -7.20
C ASP A 77 4.67 -15.89 -8.07
N ASN A 78 5.94 -15.69 -7.72
CA ASN A 78 7.07 -16.37 -8.36
C ASN A 78 7.36 -17.73 -7.71
N SER A 79 6.47 -18.24 -6.87
CA SER A 79 6.69 -19.52 -6.21
C SER A 79 6.88 -20.63 -7.25
N GLU A 80 7.99 -21.32 -7.10
CA GLU A 80 8.31 -22.48 -7.91
C GLU A 80 7.21 -23.55 -7.76
N LYS A 81 7.01 -24.28 -8.85
CA LYS A 81 6.11 -25.40 -8.99
C LYS A 81 5.94 -26.16 -7.69
N LEU A 82 4.78 -26.09 -7.12
CA LEU A 82 4.30 -27.16 -6.27
C LEU A 82 4.26 -28.41 -7.18
N ASP A 83 5.03 -29.43 -6.82
CA ASP A 83 5.03 -30.69 -7.50
C ASP A 83 3.59 -31.17 -7.68
N ASP A 84 3.26 -31.59 -8.90
CA ASP A 84 1.99 -32.11 -9.38
C ASP A 84 0.83 -31.10 -9.58
N ALA A 85 0.72 -30.68 -10.80
CA ALA A 85 -0.50 -30.47 -11.58
C ALA A 85 -1.50 -29.38 -11.15
N ARG A 86 -1.39 -28.75 -10.00
CA ARG A 86 -2.33 -27.71 -9.55
C ARG A 86 -1.59 -26.53 -8.91
N ALA A 87 -0.90 -25.77 -9.73
CA ALA A 87 -0.39 -24.47 -9.25
C ALA A 87 -1.60 -23.54 -9.04
N VAL A 88 -1.96 -23.30 -7.80
CA VAL A 88 -2.84 -22.18 -7.47
C VAL A 88 -2.05 -20.91 -7.78
N ILE A 89 -2.46 -20.22 -8.85
CA ILE A 89 -1.91 -18.93 -9.20
C ILE A 89 -2.50 -17.92 -8.22
N MET A 90 -1.66 -17.32 -7.38
CA MET A 90 -2.08 -16.30 -6.42
C MET A 90 -1.77 -14.91 -6.98
N PRO A 91 -2.81 -14.14 -7.38
CA PRO A 91 -2.63 -12.74 -7.72
C PRO A 91 -2.08 -11.96 -6.52
N GLN A 92 -1.14 -11.06 -6.78
CA GLN A 92 -0.48 -10.26 -5.74
C GLN A 92 -0.88 -8.79 -5.79
N GLY A 93 -1.44 -8.34 -6.90
CA GLY A 93 -1.92 -6.98 -7.04
C GLY A 93 -2.31 -6.65 -8.47
N GLN A 94 -3.16 -5.64 -8.63
CA GLN A 94 -3.56 -5.12 -9.93
C GLN A 94 -2.88 -3.80 -10.22
N HIS A 95 -2.46 -3.62 -11.47
CA HIS A 95 -1.67 -2.48 -11.90
C HIS A 95 -2.12 -1.98 -13.27
N ILE A 96 -1.63 -0.82 -13.65
CA ILE A 96 -1.91 -0.16 -14.92
C ILE A 96 -0.76 -0.43 -15.88
N GLY A 97 -1.03 -1.22 -16.93
CA GLY A 97 -0.08 -1.41 -18.04
C GLY A 97 -0.20 -0.27 -19.04
N ILE A 98 0.93 0.33 -19.40
CA ILE A 98 1.02 1.43 -20.38
C ILE A 98 2.17 1.20 -21.36
N SER A 99 2.16 1.93 -22.49
CA SER A 99 3.26 1.94 -23.44
C SER A 99 4.39 2.92 -23.04
N GLU A 100 5.58 2.78 -23.64
CA GLU A 100 6.65 3.77 -23.50
C GLU A 100 6.23 5.17 -23.95
N THR A 101 5.40 5.25 -24.99
CA THR A 101 4.85 6.52 -25.49
C THR A 101 3.90 7.14 -24.46
N THR A 102 2.97 6.38 -23.89
CA THR A 102 2.08 6.85 -22.80
C THR A 102 2.89 7.33 -21.60
N TYR A 103 3.93 6.60 -21.21
CA TYR A 103 4.83 7.02 -20.13
C TYR A 103 5.49 8.39 -20.41
N LYS A 104 5.96 8.62 -21.65
CA LYS A 104 6.55 9.91 -22.05
C LYS A 104 5.53 11.04 -22.00
N GLU A 105 4.30 10.77 -22.44
CA GLU A 105 3.21 11.75 -22.44
C GLU A 105 2.77 12.12 -21.03
N LEU A 106 2.61 11.16 -20.13
CA LEU A 106 2.32 11.40 -18.71
C LEU A 106 3.40 12.28 -18.05
N ASN A 107 4.67 11.96 -18.27
CA ASN A 107 5.76 12.80 -17.77
C ASN A 107 5.71 14.22 -18.33
N LYS A 108 5.47 14.37 -19.63
CA LYS A 108 5.35 15.68 -20.30
C LYS A 108 4.19 16.49 -19.74
N ALA A 109 3.04 15.86 -19.50
CA ALA A 109 1.87 16.52 -18.90
C ALA A 109 2.15 17.07 -17.50
N LEU A 110 3.02 16.42 -16.75
CA LEU A 110 3.47 16.84 -15.41
C LEU A 110 4.73 17.70 -15.42
N GLY A 111 5.25 18.08 -16.59
CA GLY A 111 6.51 18.85 -16.71
C GLY A 111 7.74 18.08 -16.24
N LYS A 112 7.69 16.76 -16.21
CA LYS A 112 8.79 15.88 -15.80
C LYS A 112 9.61 15.40 -17.00
N LYS A 113 10.87 15.05 -16.73
CA LYS A 113 11.72 14.41 -17.76
C LYS A 113 11.43 12.90 -17.78
N SER A 114 11.23 12.37 -18.98
CA SER A 114 11.09 10.91 -19.21
C SER A 114 12.45 10.28 -19.47
N GLU A 115 12.66 9.09 -18.95
CA GLU A 115 13.80 8.26 -19.26
C GLU A 115 13.52 7.42 -20.52
N LYS A 116 14.57 7.12 -21.30
CA LYS A 116 14.46 6.16 -22.39
C LYS A 116 14.62 4.75 -21.84
N MET A 117 13.63 3.92 -22.03
CA MET A 117 13.63 2.55 -21.50
C MET A 117 14.13 1.54 -22.53
N ASN A 118 13.83 1.75 -23.82
CA ASN A 118 14.19 0.88 -24.95
C ASN A 118 13.84 -0.59 -24.66
N LEU A 119 12.59 -0.85 -24.34
CA LEU A 119 12.09 -2.18 -24.00
C LEU A 119 11.98 -3.07 -25.25
N SER A 120 12.10 -4.37 -25.07
CA SER A 120 12.02 -5.34 -26.18
C SER A 120 10.62 -5.41 -26.78
N ALA A 121 10.54 -5.47 -28.11
CA ALA A 121 9.28 -5.51 -28.87
C ALA A 121 8.45 -6.78 -28.61
N ASP A 122 9.05 -7.83 -28.06
CA ASP A 122 8.38 -9.10 -27.74
C ASP A 122 7.70 -9.09 -26.36
N GLY A 123 7.83 -7.98 -25.61
CA GLY A 123 7.24 -7.81 -24.29
C GLY A 123 7.92 -8.60 -23.17
N LYS A 124 9.07 -9.19 -23.41
CA LYS A 124 9.83 -9.89 -22.37
C LYS A 124 10.47 -8.96 -21.35
N GLU A 125 10.69 -7.71 -21.73
CA GLU A 125 11.22 -6.68 -20.84
C GLU A 125 10.12 -5.72 -20.41
N ILE A 126 10.10 -5.36 -19.12
CA ILE A 126 9.20 -4.37 -18.55
C ILE A 126 9.97 -3.36 -17.70
N TYR A 127 9.38 -2.19 -17.51
CA TYR A 127 9.85 -1.21 -16.55
C TYR A 127 8.73 -0.90 -15.53
N ILE A 128 9.06 -0.81 -14.25
CA ILE A 128 8.06 -0.62 -13.20
C ILE A 128 8.20 0.77 -12.59
N ILE A 129 7.07 1.46 -12.45
CA ILE A 129 6.99 2.74 -11.75
C ILE A 129 6.10 2.55 -10.53
N TYR A 130 6.74 2.49 -9.37
CA TYR A 130 6.04 2.47 -8.09
C TYR A 130 5.50 3.86 -7.79
N GLN A 131 4.18 3.99 -7.76
CA GLN A 131 3.51 5.25 -7.53
C GLN A 131 3.51 5.62 -6.04
N GLN A 132 4.69 5.88 -5.55
CA GLN A 132 4.98 6.21 -4.16
C GLN A 132 5.93 7.40 -4.07
N ASP A 133 5.92 8.08 -2.95
CA ASP A 133 6.96 9.05 -2.66
C ASP A 133 8.23 8.38 -2.12
N LYS A 134 9.32 9.13 -2.10
CA LYS A 134 10.62 8.64 -1.60
C LYS A 134 10.68 8.46 -0.09
N SER A 135 9.65 8.88 0.65
CA SER A 135 9.57 8.73 2.11
C SER A 135 9.11 7.34 2.53
N THR A 136 8.47 6.61 1.63
CA THR A 136 8.01 5.24 1.86
C THR A 136 8.94 4.23 1.18
N LYS A 137 9.14 3.10 1.82
CA LYS A 137 9.84 1.98 1.19
C LYS A 137 8.92 1.39 0.12
N ALA A 138 9.42 1.30 -1.11
CA ALA A 138 8.66 0.70 -2.20
C ALA A 138 8.22 -0.73 -1.83
N HIS A 139 6.94 -1.01 -2.05
CA HIS A 139 6.43 -2.37 -2.02
C HIS A 139 6.77 -3.01 -3.37
N PRO A 140 7.62 -4.04 -3.42
CA PRO A 140 7.88 -4.74 -4.67
C PRO A 140 6.59 -5.40 -5.15
N LEU A 141 6.40 -5.53 -6.46
CA LEU A 141 5.22 -6.21 -7.01
C LEU A 141 5.15 -7.67 -6.57
N ASP A 142 6.29 -8.29 -6.31
CA ASP A 142 6.37 -9.63 -5.72
C ASP A 142 6.77 -9.51 -4.24
N TYR A 143 5.80 -9.20 -3.39
CA TYR A 143 6.05 -9.01 -1.96
C TYR A 143 6.05 -10.31 -1.15
N LEU A 144 5.44 -11.38 -1.64
CA LEU A 144 5.37 -12.67 -0.93
C LEU A 144 6.72 -13.37 -0.92
N ASN A 145 7.49 -13.27 -2.00
CA ASN A 145 8.77 -13.96 -2.16
C ASN A 145 9.99 -13.05 -2.01
N SER A 146 9.82 -11.81 -1.54
CA SER A 146 10.91 -10.82 -1.43
C SER A 146 11.85 -10.88 -2.64
N ARG A 147 11.40 -10.37 -3.77
CA ARG A 147 11.99 -10.48 -5.09
C ARG A 147 13.52 -10.53 -5.09
N LYS A 148 14.06 -11.73 -5.27
CA LYS A 148 15.49 -11.95 -5.43
C LYS A 148 15.91 -11.98 -6.90
N GLU A 149 14.95 -12.32 -7.77
CA GLU A 149 15.15 -12.50 -9.20
C GLU A 149 14.67 -11.26 -9.96
N PRO A 150 15.35 -10.88 -11.06
CA PRO A 150 15.00 -9.70 -11.86
C PRO A 150 13.84 -9.98 -12.83
N TYR A 151 12.92 -10.88 -12.50
CA TYR A 151 11.78 -11.22 -13.33
C TYR A 151 10.50 -11.31 -12.51
N LEU A 152 9.37 -11.14 -13.20
CA LEU A 152 8.03 -11.28 -12.66
C LEU A 152 7.13 -12.02 -13.66
N HIS A 153 6.13 -12.70 -13.12
CA HIS A 153 5.03 -13.23 -13.93
C HIS A 153 3.91 -12.20 -13.97
N ILE A 154 3.76 -11.54 -15.11
CA ILE A 154 2.76 -10.48 -15.30
C ILE A 154 1.95 -10.73 -16.56
N GLY A 155 0.64 -10.68 -16.43
CA GLY A 155 -0.29 -10.86 -17.51
C GLY A 155 -1.61 -10.15 -17.30
N GLN A 156 -2.59 -10.52 -18.11
CA GLN A 156 -3.96 -10.06 -17.96
C GLN A 156 -4.55 -10.69 -16.67
N PRO A 157 -5.28 -9.92 -15.85
CA PRO A 157 -5.95 -10.48 -14.69
C PRO A 157 -7.04 -11.45 -15.14
N ILE A 158 -6.87 -12.71 -14.78
CA ILE A 158 -7.84 -13.77 -15.05
C ILE A 158 -8.10 -14.46 -13.72
N GLU A 159 -9.35 -14.46 -13.29
CA GLU A 159 -9.74 -15.29 -12.17
C GLU A 159 -9.79 -16.73 -12.65
N SER A 160 -8.84 -17.52 -12.20
CA SER A 160 -8.86 -18.93 -12.49
C SER A 160 -8.27 -19.72 -11.35
N TYR A 161 -9.09 -20.59 -10.84
CA TYR A 161 -8.69 -21.67 -9.97
C TYR A 161 -8.60 -22.92 -10.85
N GLY A 162 -7.44 -23.27 -11.36
CA GLY A 162 -7.34 -24.49 -12.13
C GLY A 162 -6.14 -24.59 -13.09
N PHE A 163 -6.19 -25.55 -13.98
CA PHE A 163 -5.13 -26.02 -14.86
C PHE A 163 -4.67 -25.03 -15.95
N LEU A 164 -4.43 -23.79 -15.61
CA LEU A 164 -3.94 -22.80 -16.57
C LEU A 164 -2.44 -22.93 -16.77
N ASP A 165 -2.04 -22.82 -18.02
CA ASP A 165 -0.65 -22.63 -18.37
C ASP A 165 -0.21 -21.21 -17.92
N ARG A 166 0.42 -21.13 -16.75
CA ARG A 166 0.88 -19.88 -16.15
C ARG A 166 1.73 -19.07 -17.13
N GLU A 167 2.65 -19.71 -17.86
CA GLU A 167 3.52 -19.04 -18.79
C GLU A 167 2.77 -18.44 -19.99
N LYS A 168 1.63 -18.98 -20.34
CA LYS A 168 0.79 -18.45 -21.41
C LYS A 168 0.02 -17.21 -20.96
N ILE A 169 -0.50 -17.22 -19.73
CA ILE A 169 -1.36 -16.16 -19.19
C ILE A 169 -0.55 -15.10 -18.47
N TYR A 170 0.41 -15.54 -17.66
CA TYR A 170 1.34 -14.72 -16.91
C TYR A 170 2.78 -14.99 -17.31
N PRO A 171 3.17 -14.60 -18.53
CA PRO A 171 4.51 -14.89 -19.02
C PRO A 171 5.58 -14.26 -18.13
N THR A 172 6.71 -14.96 -18.03
CA THR A 172 7.89 -14.45 -17.34
C THR A 172 8.43 -13.22 -18.05
N ARG A 173 8.58 -12.13 -17.30
CA ARG A 173 9.11 -10.86 -17.81
C ARG A 173 10.29 -10.39 -17.00
N THR A 174 11.33 -9.97 -17.68
CA THR A 174 12.51 -9.37 -17.05
C THR A 174 12.21 -7.92 -16.67
N VAL A 175 12.45 -7.56 -15.44
CA VAL A 175 12.37 -6.17 -14.98
C VAL A 175 13.67 -5.47 -15.35
N LYS A 176 13.65 -4.70 -16.43
CA LYS A 176 14.80 -3.95 -16.92
C LYS A 176 15.19 -2.78 -16.04
N GLY A 177 14.21 -2.22 -15.37
CA GLY A 177 14.42 -1.15 -14.40
C GLY A 177 13.15 -0.82 -13.63
N GLU A 178 13.33 -0.09 -12.55
CA GLU A 178 12.25 0.33 -11.68
C GLU A 178 12.56 1.65 -10.99
N LYS A 179 11.54 2.44 -10.72
CA LYS A 179 11.69 3.68 -9.97
C LYS A 179 10.45 4.01 -9.15
N MET A 180 10.63 4.84 -8.13
CA MET A 180 9.53 5.51 -7.43
C MET A 180 9.26 6.86 -8.08
N ASP A 181 8.05 7.05 -8.56
CA ASP A 181 7.57 8.31 -9.12
C ASP A 181 6.04 8.33 -9.08
N ILE A 182 5.44 9.51 -9.07
CA ILE A 182 3.99 9.67 -9.06
C ILE A 182 3.57 10.31 -10.37
N LEU A 183 2.88 9.54 -11.21
CA LEU A 183 2.39 9.99 -12.51
C LEU A 183 0.87 10.07 -12.57
N THR A 184 0.15 9.17 -11.91
CA THR A 184 -1.32 9.19 -11.85
C THR A 184 -1.83 9.40 -10.43
N GLY A 185 -1.24 8.74 -9.46
CA GLY A 185 -1.56 8.87 -8.04
C GLY A 185 -1.05 7.68 -7.21
N ALA A 186 -0.75 7.93 -5.95
CA ALA A 186 -0.27 6.91 -5.01
C ALA A 186 -1.47 6.22 -4.33
N PHE A 187 -2.30 5.55 -5.12
CA PHE A 187 -3.46 4.84 -4.61
C PHE A 187 -3.04 3.63 -3.79
N ARG A 188 -3.80 3.31 -2.77
CA ARG A 188 -3.49 2.20 -1.85
C ARG A 188 -2.06 2.28 -1.30
N GLN A 189 -1.55 3.49 -1.08
CA GLN A 189 -0.18 3.74 -0.64
C GLN A 189 0.89 3.06 -1.51
N GLY A 190 0.58 2.85 -2.81
CA GLY A 190 1.48 2.25 -3.78
C GLY A 190 1.49 0.72 -3.79
N SER A 191 0.59 0.05 -3.08
CA SER A 191 0.44 -1.41 -3.21
C SER A 191 -0.26 -1.79 -4.51
N GLU A 192 -1.20 -0.96 -4.95
CA GLU A 192 -1.97 -1.14 -6.17
C GLU A 192 -1.73 0.02 -7.15
N GLU A 193 -2.19 -0.13 -8.37
CA GLU A 193 -2.21 0.89 -9.41
C GLU A 193 -0.82 1.45 -9.78
N ASN A 194 0.24 0.67 -9.55
CA ASN A 194 1.56 0.98 -10.08
C ASN A 194 1.55 0.90 -11.61
N LEU A 195 2.48 1.59 -12.26
CA LEU A 195 2.56 1.53 -13.71
C LEU A 195 3.56 0.46 -14.15
N VAL A 196 3.12 -0.41 -15.04
CA VAL A 196 3.96 -1.39 -15.73
C VAL A 196 4.09 -0.93 -17.18
N VAL A 197 5.31 -0.55 -17.56
CA VAL A 197 5.58 0.00 -18.89
C VAL A 197 6.07 -1.13 -19.80
N PHE A 198 5.45 -1.23 -20.97
CA PHE A 198 5.79 -2.13 -22.05
C PHE A 198 6.33 -1.33 -23.25
N SER A 199 7.01 -2.00 -24.18
CA SER A 199 7.35 -1.40 -25.47
C SER A 199 6.07 -1.01 -26.24
N ASP A 200 6.15 0.00 -27.09
CA ASP A 200 5.00 0.45 -27.88
C ASP A 200 4.46 -0.69 -28.76
N GLU A 201 5.35 -1.45 -29.43
CA GLU A 201 4.97 -2.54 -30.33
C GLU A 201 4.26 -3.69 -29.60
N TYR A 202 4.75 -4.05 -28.42
CA TYR A 202 4.09 -5.09 -27.62
C TYR A 202 2.75 -4.61 -27.10
N PHE A 203 2.69 -3.37 -26.60
CA PHE A 203 1.48 -2.79 -26.02
C PHE A 203 0.32 -2.74 -27.04
N GLU A 204 0.58 -2.27 -28.27
CA GLU A 204 -0.42 -2.22 -29.34
C GLU A 204 -0.99 -3.62 -29.63
N LYS A 205 -0.11 -4.62 -29.73
CA LYS A 205 -0.52 -6.00 -29.98
C LYS A 205 -1.42 -6.54 -28.86
N VAL A 206 -1.02 -6.38 -27.60
CA VAL A 206 -1.78 -6.97 -26.49
C VAL A 206 -3.05 -6.19 -26.17
N GLN A 207 -3.10 -4.89 -26.44
CA GLN A 207 -4.32 -4.11 -26.24
C GLN A 207 -5.47 -4.67 -27.08
N ASP A 208 -5.23 -5.03 -28.34
CA ASP A 208 -6.23 -5.62 -29.20
C ASP A 208 -6.59 -7.06 -28.81
N ASP A 209 -5.61 -7.84 -28.38
CA ASP A 209 -5.86 -9.21 -27.95
C ASP A 209 -6.62 -9.25 -26.62
N TRP A 210 -6.26 -8.40 -25.67
CA TRP A 210 -6.89 -8.39 -24.34
C TRP A 210 -8.31 -7.81 -24.34
N LYS A 211 -8.67 -6.98 -25.29
CA LYS A 211 -10.06 -6.58 -25.53
C LYS A 211 -10.97 -7.76 -25.88
N LYS A 212 -10.42 -8.81 -26.48
CA LYS A 212 -11.18 -10.00 -26.90
C LYS A 212 -11.38 -11.01 -25.75
N TYR A 213 -10.48 -11.00 -24.79
CA TYR A 213 -10.57 -11.87 -23.62
C TYR A 213 -11.40 -11.18 -22.56
N ASN A 214 -12.65 -11.58 -22.52
CA ASN A 214 -13.54 -11.14 -21.49
C ASN A 214 -13.28 -11.93 -20.20
N TRP A 215 -13.48 -11.26 -19.12
CA TRP A 215 -13.41 -11.89 -17.83
C TRP A 215 -14.68 -12.70 -17.58
N ILE A 216 -14.52 -13.92 -17.15
CA ILE A 216 -15.62 -14.86 -16.96
C ILE A 216 -15.83 -15.06 -15.45
N THR A 217 -17.02 -14.72 -14.95
CA THR A 217 -17.43 -15.12 -13.60
C THR A 217 -18.22 -16.43 -13.64
N GLY A 218 -17.75 -17.39 -12.92
CA GLY A 218 -18.35 -18.68 -12.75
C GLY A 218 -17.30 -19.66 -12.23
N ASP A 219 -17.71 -20.73 -11.58
CA ASP A 219 -16.79 -21.81 -11.27
C ASP A 219 -16.20 -22.33 -12.59
N PRO A 220 -14.88 -22.63 -12.63
CA PRO A 220 -14.30 -23.24 -13.80
C PRO A 220 -14.99 -24.59 -14.03
N VAL A 221 -15.75 -24.65 -15.08
CA VAL A 221 -16.47 -25.86 -15.47
C VAL A 221 -15.44 -26.83 -16.04
N GLU A 222 -15.55 -28.09 -15.71
CA GLU A 222 -14.77 -29.15 -16.33
C GLU A 222 -14.98 -29.09 -17.86
N GLU A 223 -13.91 -29.33 -18.62
CA GLU A 223 -13.94 -29.25 -20.09
C GLU A 223 -15.18 -29.95 -20.66
N GLY A 224 -16.13 -29.19 -21.22
CA GLY A 224 -17.25 -29.69 -22.02
C GLY A 224 -18.65 -29.36 -21.53
N GLU A 225 -18.85 -28.71 -20.41
CA GLU A 225 -20.18 -28.29 -19.97
C GLU A 225 -20.52 -26.86 -20.42
N ALA A 226 -21.67 -26.71 -21.05
CA ALA A 226 -22.18 -25.43 -21.52
C ALA A 226 -22.73 -24.61 -20.34
N GLU A 227 -22.30 -23.41 -20.24
CA GLU A 227 -22.41 -22.51 -19.11
C GLU A 227 -23.74 -21.72 -19.14
N GLU A 228 -24.65 -22.07 -18.27
CA GLU A 228 -25.74 -21.18 -17.90
C GLU A 228 -25.24 -20.21 -16.80
N GLY A 229 -25.20 -18.91 -17.14
CA GLY A 229 -24.95 -17.85 -16.15
C GLY A 229 -23.59 -17.21 -16.17
N VAL A 230 -22.80 -17.41 -17.22
CA VAL A 230 -21.50 -16.72 -17.39
C VAL A 230 -21.73 -15.24 -17.70
N THR A 231 -21.21 -14.37 -16.85
CA THR A 231 -21.18 -12.94 -17.12
C THR A 231 -19.82 -12.56 -17.69
N ILE A 232 -19.83 -11.96 -18.87
CA ILE A 232 -18.65 -11.49 -19.56
C ILE A 232 -18.40 -10.04 -19.17
N HIS A 233 -17.24 -9.75 -18.59
CA HIS A 233 -16.82 -8.40 -18.22
C HIS A 233 -15.72 -7.92 -19.15
N HIS A 234 -15.76 -6.62 -19.46
CA HIS A 234 -14.73 -5.98 -20.26
C HIS A 234 -13.72 -5.28 -19.36
N TRP A 235 -12.45 -5.62 -19.57
CA TRP A 235 -11.37 -4.92 -18.89
C TRP A 235 -11.24 -3.48 -19.37
N PRO A 236 -10.85 -2.54 -18.48
CA PRO A 236 -10.61 -1.17 -18.89
C PRO A 236 -9.46 -1.07 -19.89
N THR A 237 -9.66 -0.24 -20.90
CA THR A 237 -8.70 0.02 -21.98
C THR A 237 -8.24 1.46 -22.04
N LYS A 238 -8.88 2.34 -21.25
CA LYS A 238 -8.63 3.77 -21.21
C LYS A 238 -8.38 4.24 -19.77
N LEU A 239 -7.29 4.94 -19.58
CA LEU A 239 -6.99 5.69 -18.36
C LEU A 239 -7.46 7.13 -18.56
N VAL A 240 -8.41 7.59 -17.75
CA VAL A 240 -9.00 8.92 -17.85
C VAL A 240 -8.59 9.74 -16.64
N LEU A 241 -7.89 10.84 -16.88
CA LEU A 241 -7.32 11.72 -15.85
C LEU A 241 -8.02 13.08 -15.90
N LEU A 242 -8.53 13.56 -14.77
CA LEU A 242 -9.30 14.79 -14.69
C LEU A 242 -8.74 15.75 -13.64
N ASN A 243 -8.70 17.02 -14.02
CA ASN A 243 -8.60 18.13 -13.07
C ASN A 243 -9.81 19.02 -13.21
N VAL A 244 -10.49 19.32 -12.11
CA VAL A 244 -11.78 19.97 -12.09
C VAL A 244 -11.77 21.26 -11.28
N LYS A 245 -12.70 22.17 -11.58
CA LYS A 245 -12.89 23.39 -10.79
C LYS A 245 -13.50 23.03 -9.43
N ASN A 246 -13.03 23.64 -8.36
CA ASN A 246 -13.54 23.37 -7.00
C ASN A 246 -15.07 23.47 -6.87
N ALA A 247 -15.71 24.38 -7.60
CA ALA A 247 -17.15 24.58 -7.57
C ALA A 247 -17.95 23.37 -8.08
N ASP A 248 -17.37 22.58 -8.97
CA ASP A 248 -18.03 21.42 -9.59
C ASP A 248 -17.56 20.09 -9.05
N TYR A 249 -16.54 20.10 -8.20
CA TYR A 249 -15.90 18.88 -7.66
C TYR A 249 -16.93 17.90 -7.08
N GLN A 250 -17.77 18.35 -6.14
CA GLN A 250 -18.74 17.46 -5.49
C GLN A 250 -19.79 16.90 -6.44
N LYS A 251 -20.17 17.67 -7.46
CA LYS A 251 -21.15 17.21 -8.46
C LYS A 251 -20.53 16.13 -9.33
N ILE A 252 -19.31 16.37 -9.80
CA ILE A 252 -18.55 15.41 -10.62
C ILE A 252 -18.24 14.15 -9.81
N GLU A 253 -17.82 14.30 -8.56
CA GLU A 253 -17.59 13.16 -7.67
C GLU A 253 -18.82 12.28 -7.52
N LYS A 254 -20.02 12.88 -7.41
CA LYS A 254 -21.29 12.14 -7.35
C LYS A 254 -21.59 11.37 -8.64
N GLU A 255 -21.33 11.97 -9.81
CA GLU A 255 -21.47 11.28 -11.10
C GLU A 255 -20.49 10.11 -11.23
N LEU A 256 -19.22 10.33 -10.79
CA LEU A 256 -18.20 9.29 -10.82
C LEU A 256 -18.45 8.18 -9.81
N LEU A 257 -19.09 8.47 -8.67
CA LEU A 257 -19.57 7.44 -7.76
C LEU A 257 -20.69 6.59 -8.38
N ALA A 258 -21.55 7.20 -9.21
CA ALA A 258 -22.55 6.44 -9.97
C ALA A 258 -21.89 5.56 -11.04
N PHE A 259 -20.91 6.11 -11.77
CA PHE A 259 -20.06 5.36 -12.71
C PHE A 259 -19.40 4.15 -12.02
N ARG A 260 -18.75 4.34 -10.86
CA ARG A 260 -18.17 3.27 -10.07
C ARG A 260 -19.16 2.16 -9.70
N LYS A 261 -20.41 2.50 -9.41
CA LYS A 261 -21.42 1.51 -9.06
C LYS A 261 -21.78 0.61 -10.23
N VAL A 262 -21.81 1.15 -11.45
CA VAL A 262 -22.04 0.38 -12.67
C VAL A 262 -20.88 -0.56 -12.95
N HIS A 263 -19.64 -0.13 -12.67
CA HIS A 263 -18.42 -0.90 -12.89
C HIS A 263 -17.98 -1.71 -11.65
N LYS A 264 -18.85 -1.80 -10.66
CA LYS A 264 -18.53 -2.48 -9.38
C LYS A 264 -18.19 -3.97 -9.56
N GLU A 265 -18.64 -4.57 -10.63
CA GLU A 265 -18.34 -5.96 -10.93
C GLU A 265 -16.89 -6.17 -11.39
N ASP A 266 -16.24 -5.14 -11.91
CA ASP A 266 -14.83 -5.15 -12.25
C ASP A 266 -13.93 -5.12 -11.00
N GLU A 267 -14.50 -4.77 -9.83
CA GLU A 267 -13.86 -4.77 -8.53
C GLU A 267 -13.82 -6.17 -7.87
N ARG A 268 -14.31 -7.24 -8.52
CA ARG A 268 -14.42 -8.58 -7.91
C ARG A 268 -13.09 -9.25 -7.65
N PHE A 269 -12.08 -8.95 -8.44
CA PHE A 269 -10.74 -9.50 -8.25
C PHE A 269 -10.08 -9.01 -6.97
N ASP A 270 -10.23 -7.72 -6.70
CA ASP A 270 -9.77 -7.10 -5.49
C ASP A 270 -10.78 -6.02 -5.12
N LYS A 271 -11.45 -6.20 -3.99
CA LYS A 271 -12.46 -5.26 -3.47
C LYS A 271 -11.88 -3.86 -3.25
N ASP A 272 -10.58 -3.77 -3.24
CA ASP A 272 -9.81 -2.56 -2.97
C ASP A 272 -9.39 -1.82 -4.24
N VAL A 273 -9.45 -2.47 -5.41
CA VAL A 273 -9.20 -1.84 -6.71
C VAL A 273 -10.50 -1.22 -7.22
N LEU A 274 -10.43 0.07 -7.55
CA LEU A 274 -11.61 0.85 -7.95
C LEU A 274 -11.51 1.24 -9.42
N SER A 275 -12.66 1.31 -10.08
CA SER A 275 -12.74 1.83 -11.46
C SER A 275 -12.53 3.35 -11.53
N CYS A 276 -12.68 4.07 -10.43
CA CYS A 276 -12.41 5.49 -10.35
C CYS A 276 -11.99 5.91 -8.94
N TYR A 277 -10.90 6.64 -8.84
CA TYR A 277 -10.35 7.18 -7.60
C TYR A 277 -10.57 8.69 -7.53
N SER A 278 -10.96 9.18 -6.36
CA SER A 278 -11.06 10.61 -6.03
C SER A 278 -9.89 11.01 -5.14
N LYS A 279 -9.15 12.04 -5.53
CA LYS A 279 -8.07 12.63 -4.73
C LYS A 279 -8.53 12.98 -3.33
N ARG A 280 -9.66 13.69 -3.22
CA ARG A 280 -10.18 14.17 -1.93
C ARG A 280 -10.53 13.01 -1.01
N THR A 281 -11.31 12.05 -1.49
CA THR A 281 -11.69 10.86 -0.73
C THR A 281 -10.47 10.05 -0.29
N THR A 282 -9.49 9.87 -1.18
CA THR A 282 -8.26 9.13 -0.84
C THR A 282 -7.41 9.88 0.19
N MET A 283 -7.32 11.21 0.07
CA MET A 283 -6.62 12.03 1.06
C MET A 283 -7.29 11.96 2.44
N GLU A 284 -8.62 12.06 2.51
CA GLU A 284 -9.40 11.93 3.74
C GLU A 284 -9.18 10.55 4.39
N GLN A 285 -9.12 9.49 3.59
CA GLN A 285 -8.78 8.14 4.08
C GLN A 285 -7.37 8.09 4.69
N ILE A 286 -6.36 8.59 3.97
CA ILE A 286 -4.97 8.63 4.45
C ILE A 286 -4.87 9.45 5.74
N GLU A 287 -5.54 10.59 5.83
CA GLU A 287 -5.54 11.43 7.04
C GLU A 287 -6.24 10.72 8.21
N SER A 288 -7.36 10.05 7.94
CA SER A 288 -8.07 9.26 8.95
C SER A 288 -7.24 8.11 9.48
N GLU A 289 -6.58 7.35 8.60
CA GLU A 289 -5.68 6.27 9.00
C GLU A 289 -4.49 6.77 9.83
N ARG A 290 -3.88 7.88 9.42
CA ARG A 290 -2.80 8.54 10.17
C ARG A 290 -3.28 9.00 11.55
N PHE A 291 -4.48 9.58 11.62
CA PHE A 291 -5.06 9.99 12.90
C PHE A 291 -5.27 8.79 13.82
N MET A 292 -5.88 7.71 13.33
CA MET A 292 -6.10 6.49 14.10
C MET A 292 -4.80 5.87 14.58
N THR A 293 -3.79 5.77 13.73
CA THR A 293 -2.45 5.28 14.11
C THR A 293 -1.85 6.15 15.21
N THR A 294 -1.93 7.48 15.08
CA THR A 294 -1.42 8.41 16.10
C THR A 294 -2.12 8.25 17.44
N VAL A 295 -3.44 8.06 17.44
CA VAL A 295 -4.22 7.81 18.69
C VAL A 295 -3.78 6.51 19.35
N VAL A 296 -3.61 5.44 18.58
CA VAL A 296 -3.13 4.15 19.09
C VAL A 296 -1.71 4.29 19.68
N ASP A 297 -0.81 4.98 19.00
CA ASP A 297 0.55 5.21 19.50
C ASP A 297 0.57 6.00 20.81
N ILE A 298 -0.24 7.06 20.92
CA ILE A 298 -0.38 7.84 22.15
C ILE A 298 -0.93 6.97 23.29
N PHE A 299 -1.92 6.12 23.00
CA PHE A 299 -2.48 5.21 23.99
C PHE A 299 -1.44 4.20 24.50
N ILE A 300 -0.70 3.59 23.58
CA ILE A 300 0.38 2.63 23.90
C ILE A 300 1.46 3.33 24.74
N MET A 301 1.91 4.52 24.33
CA MET A 301 2.88 5.31 25.12
C MET A 301 2.37 5.60 26.53
N GLY A 302 1.10 6.02 26.66
CA GLY A 302 0.46 6.29 27.95
C GLY A 302 0.45 5.04 28.85
N ALA A 303 0.07 3.89 28.30
CA ALA A 303 0.06 2.63 29.03
C ALA A 303 1.46 2.22 29.52
N PHE A 304 2.50 2.37 28.68
CA PHE A 304 3.88 2.10 29.08
C PHE A 304 4.39 3.06 30.16
N LEU A 305 4.05 4.35 30.09
CA LEU A 305 4.41 5.33 31.11
C LEU A 305 3.76 4.98 32.45
N LEU A 306 2.46 4.70 32.45
CA LEU A 306 1.74 4.29 33.68
C LEU A 306 2.31 3.00 34.26
N GLY A 307 2.58 1.99 33.41
CA GLY A 307 3.22 0.75 33.86
C GLY A 307 4.58 0.99 34.49
N SER A 308 5.39 1.88 33.91
CA SER A 308 6.71 2.23 34.44
C SER A 308 6.63 2.94 35.80
N VAL A 309 5.69 3.88 35.93
CA VAL A 309 5.43 4.56 37.20
C VAL A 309 4.98 3.56 38.28
N LEU A 310 4.11 2.62 37.92
CA LEU A 310 3.65 1.58 38.84
C LEU A 310 4.81 0.68 39.30
N VAL A 311 5.69 0.24 38.38
CA VAL A 311 6.85 -0.58 38.73
C VAL A 311 7.79 0.16 39.68
N ILE A 312 8.05 1.44 39.40
CA ILE A 312 8.88 2.28 40.28
C ILE A 312 8.24 2.43 41.66
N TYR A 313 6.91 2.69 41.69
CA TYR A 313 6.16 2.81 42.94
C TYR A 313 6.21 1.53 43.78
N LEU A 314 5.88 0.38 43.21
CA LEU A 314 5.91 -0.92 43.88
C LEU A 314 7.30 -1.24 44.42
N LYS A 315 8.33 -0.92 43.67
CA LYS A 315 9.70 -1.10 44.13
C LYS A 315 10.04 -0.19 45.30
N TYR A 316 9.68 1.08 45.24
CA TYR A 316 9.87 2.03 46.31
C TYR A 316 9.18 1.53 47.59
N GLU A 317 7.93 1.06 47.51
CA GLU A 317 7.17 0.55 48.64
C GLU A 317 7.79 -0.71 49.25
N SER A 318 8.27 -1.64 48.39
CA SER A 318 9.01 -2.83 48.82
C SER A 318 10.29 -2.46 49.56
N GLU A 319 11.10 -1.54 49.02
CA GLU A 319 12.31 -1.08 49.71
C GLU A 319 12.04 -0.36 51.04
N MET A 320 10.96 0.44 51.09
CA MET A 320 10.57 1.11 52.32
C MET A 320 10.12 0.10 53.37
N THR A 321 9.41 -0.94 52.99
CA THR A 321 8.98 -2.01 53.89
C THR A 321 10.19 -2.78 54.44
N ASP A 322 11.16 -3.12 53.63
CA ASP A 322 12.37 -3.77 54.06
C ASP A 322 13.27 -2.90 54.98
N LYS A 323 13.36 -1.59 54.64
CA LYS A 323 14.03 -0.61 55.51
C LYS A 323 13.34 -0.49 56.87
N LYS A 324 11.98 -0.47 56.93
CA LYS A 324 11.24 -0.47 58.17
C LYS A 324 11.49 -1.73 59.01
N LYS A 325 11.43 -2.92 58.40
CA LYS A 325 11.73 -4.20 59.08
C LYS A 325 13.12 -4.21 59.62
N ARG A 326 14.13 -3.81 58.83
CA ARG A 326 15.52 -3.72 59.24
C ARG A 326 15.73 -2.72 60.37
N ASN A 327 15.13 -1.56 60.29
CA ASN A 327 15.19 -0.54 61.35
C ASN A 327 14.58 -1.05 62.66
N HIS A 328 13.45 -1.77 62.60
CA HIS A 328 12.84 -2.41 63.74
C HIS A 328 13.75 -3.46 64.36
N PHE A 329 14.35 -4.33 63.53
CA PHE A 329 15.32 -5.34 63.99
C PHE A 329 16.54 -4.70 64.68
N LEU A 330 17.15 -3.65 64.08
CA LEU A 330 18.27 -2.92 64.67
C LEU A 330 17.90 -2.25 66.00
N THR A 331 16.68 -1.85 66.15
CA THR A 331 16.17 -1.33 67.44
C THR A 331 16.04 -2.43 68.49
N CYS A 332 15.57 -3.62 68.12
CA CYS A 332 15.42 -4.76 69.02
C CYS A 332 16.73 -5.28 69.55
N ILE A 333 17.83 -5.18 68.77
CA ILE A 333 19.19 -5.57 69.22
C ILE A 333 19.89 -4.45 69.98
N GLY A 334 19.24 -3.34 70.30
CA GLY A 334 19.75 -2.29 71.16
C GLY A 334 20.63 -1.23 70.51
N MET A 335 20.62 -1.13 69.16
CA MET A 335 21.39 -0.13 68.42
C MET A 335 20.80 1.28 68.59
N SER A 336 21.63 2.27 68.96
CA SER A 336 21.22 3.65 69.15
C SER A 336 20.76 4.32 67.86
N SER A 337 19.95 5.38 67.94
CA SER A 337 19.49 6.13 66.76
C SER A 337 20.64 6.68 65.91
N LYS A 338 21.69 7.16 66.54
CA LYS A 338 22.87 7.71 65.85
C LYS A 338 23.69 6.65 65.10
N GLU A 339 23.80 5.49 65.63
CA GLU A 339 24.49 4.36 64.99
C GLU A 339 23.69 3.84 63.80
N ARG A 340 22.36 3.75 63.90
CA ARG A 340 21.47 3.37 62.81
C ARG A 340 21.55 4.36 61.65
N GLU A 341 21.52 5.68 61.92
CA GLU A 341 21.63 6.71 60.92
C GLU A 341 22.98 6.69 60.20
N LYS A 342 24.08 6.43 60.92
CA LYS A 342 25.41 6.27 60.35
C LYS A 342 25.48 5.05 59.43
N LEU A 343 24.86 3.95 59.81
CA LEU A 343 24.83 2.72 59.02
C LEU A 343 24.02 2.89 57.73
N ILE A 344 22.89 3.60 57.78
CA ILE A 344 22.10 3.89 56.61
C ILE A 344 22.84 4.80 55.64
N ARG A 345 23.55 5.82 56.13
CA ARG A 345 24.34 6.74 55.26
C ARG A 345 25.55 6.07 54.60
N THR A 346 26.11 5.02 55.15
CA THR A 346 27.22 4.29 54.55
C THR A 346 26.80 3.28 53.51
N GLU A 347 25.52 2.93 53.41
CA GLU A 347 24.95 2.00 52.45
C GLU A 347 24.31 2.66 51.22
N THR A 348 24.01 3.95 51.31
CA THR A 348 23.55 4.77 50.17
C THR A 348 24.72 5.20 49.34
#